data_a4ac4a8c195fb409791e8e94a3385b8f
#
_entry.id   a4ac4a8c195fb409791e8e94a3385b8f
#
_cell.length_a   1.000
_cell.length_b   1.000
_cell.length_c   1.000
_cell.angle_alpha   90.00
_cell.angle_beta   90.00
_cell.angle_gamma   90.00
#
_symmetry.space_group_name_H-M   'P 1'
#
loop_
_entity.id
_entity.type
_entity.pdbx_description
1 polymer ?
#
loop_
_entity_poly.entity_id
_entity_poly.type
_entity_poly.pdbx_seq_one_letter_code
_entity_poly.pdbx_strand_id
1 'polypeptide(L)'
;MKKTIITVVGKDTVGIIARVCTYLADNQINILDISQTIVQGFFNMMMIEDMNLTKKDFGVIVDELAKLGEEIGVVIKCQKEEIFDQMHRI
;
A
#
# COMPACT_ATOMS: atom_id res chain seq x y z
N MET A 1 5.51 -9.67 14.65
CA MET A 1 4.60 -8.82 13.87
C MET A 1 4.99 -8.89 12.39
N LYS A 2 4.02 -9.13 11.53
CA LYS A 2 4.28 -9.18 10.09
C LYS A 2 4.08 -7.79 9.52
N LYS A 3 5.16 -7.08 9.30
CA LYS A 3 5.11 -5.73 8.74
C LYS A 3 5.31 -5.78 7.24
N THR A 4 4.51 -5.01 6.54
CA THR A 4 4.62 -4.81 5.09
C THR A 4 4.64 -3.33 4.79
N ILE A 5 5.16 -3.00 3.62
CA ILE A 5 5.20 -1.63 3.13
C ILE A 5 4.42 -1.58 1.83
N ILE A 6 3.43 -0.69 1.79
CA ILE A 6 2.65 -0.45 0.58
C ILE A 6 3.03 0.92 0.04
N THR A 7 3.37 0.97 -1.24
CA THR A 7 3.63 2.23 -1.93
C THR A 7 2.59 2.44 -3.01
N VAL A 8 2.10 3.68 -3.11
CA VAL A 8 1.09 4.08 -4.09
C VAL A 8 1.62 5.28 -4.85
N VAL A 9 1.74 5.16 -6.17
CA VAL A 9 2.31 6.21 -7.00
C VAL A 9 1.44 6.40 -8.25
N GLY A 10 1.14 7.64 -8.58
CA GLY A 10 0.39 7.95 -9.78
C GLY A 10 -0.10 9.38 -9.81
N LYS A 11 -0.91 9.69 -10.80
CA LYS A 11 -1.56 11.00 -10.88
C LYS A 11 -2.51 11.16 -9.71
N ASP A 12 -2.49 12.34 -9.10
CA ASP A 12 -3.39 12.66 -8.01
C ASP A 12 -4.83 12.69 -8.53
N THR A 13 -5.68 11.86 -7.94
CA THR A 13 -7.11 11.83 -8.23
C THR A 13 -7.90 11.71 -6.93
N VAL A 14 -9.15 12.17 -6.98
CA VAL A 14 -10.04 12.09 -5.84
C VAL A 14 -10.28 10.63 -5.46
N GLY A 15 -10.18 10.33 -4.19
CA GLY A 15 -10.58 9.02 -3.66
C GLY A 15 -9.49 7.97 -3.58
N ILE A 16 -8.24 8.28 -3.96
CA ILE A 16 -7.15 7.30 -3.87
C ILE A 16 -7.02 6.77 -2.44
N ILE A 17 -6.86 7.67 -1.49
CA ILE A 17 -6.67 7.29 -0.09
C ILE A 17 -7.87 6.52 0.43
N ALA A 18 -9.07 6.99 0.13
CA ALA A 18 -10.29 6.33 0.59
C ALA A 18 -10.40 4.90 0.07
N ARG A 19 -10.13 4.69 -1.22
CA ARG A 19 -10.21 3.36 -1.82
C ARG A 19 -9.17 2.40 -1.24
N VAL A 20 -7.94 2.87 -1.10
CA VAL A 20 -6.86 2.04 -0.55
C VAL A 20 -7.13 1.72 0.93
N CYS A 21 -7.48 2.72 1.72
CA CYS A 21 -7.73 2.51 3.14
C CYS A 21 -8.96 1.62 3.39
N THR A 22 -9.99 1.75 2.57
CA THR A 22 -11.17 0.89 2.67
C THR A 22 -10.79 -0.57 2.41
N TYR A 23 -9.97 -0.82 1.39
CA TYR A 23 -9.49 -2.17 1.11
C TYR A 23 -8.74 -2.74 2.31
N LEU A 24 -7.85 -1.95 2.90
CA LEU A 24 -7.06 -2.41 4.04
C LEU A 24 -7.95 -2.72 5.24
N ALA A 25 -8.91 -1.85 5.53
CA ALA A 25 -9.84 -2.06 6.63
C ALA A 25 -10.69 -3.30 6.44
N ASP A 26 -11.20 -3.51 5.22
CA ASP A 26 -12.06 -4.65 4.91
C ASP A 26 -11.30 -5.99 5.05
N ASN A 27 -9.99 -5.97 4.91
CA ASN A 27 -9.15 -7.15 4.99
C ASN A 27 -8.38 -7.25 6.32
N GLN A 28 -8.76 -6.42 7.30
CA GLN A 28 -8.18 -6.45 8.64
C GLN A 28 -6.68 -6.19 8.65
N ILE A 29 -6.24 -5.28 7.81
CA ILE A 29 -4.85 -4.84 7.75
C ILE A 29 -4.77 -3.49 8.45
N ASN A 30 -3.97 -3.43 9.53
CA ASN A 30 -3.84 -2.24 10.35
C ASN A 30 -2.71 -1.36 9.84
N ILE A 31 -2.99 -0.07 9.65
CA ILE A 31 -1.99 0.91 9.23
C ILE A 31 -1.23 1.39 10.47
N LEU A 32 0.09 1.18 10.49
CA LEU A 32 0.94 1.61 11.58
C LEU A 32 1.53 2.99 11.35
N ASP A 33 1.80 3.32 10.09
CA ASP A 33 2.37 4.61 9.73
C ASP A 33 2.01 4.92 8.28
N ILE A 34 1.90 6.19 7.96
CA ILE A 34 1.54 6.65 6.62
C ILE A 34 2.25 7.96 6.34
N SER A 35 2.81 8.07 5.15
CA SER A 35 3.45 9.28 4.66
C SER A 35 2.98 9.51 3.23
N GLN A 36 2.63 10.75 2.91
CA GLN A 36 2.20 11.09 1.56
C GLN A 36 2.72 12.44 1.14
N THR A 37 2.95 12.59 -0.16
CA THR A 37 3.31 13.87 -0.77
C THR A 37 2.61 13.98 -2.11
N ILE A 38 2.32 15.23 -2.50
CA ILE A 38 1.80 15.51 -3.84
C ILE A 38 2.79 16.51 -4.44
N VAL A 39 3.41 16.13 -5.56
CA VAL A 39 4.40 16.95 -6.24
C VAL A 39 4.00 17.07 -7.69
N GLN A 40 3.70 18.30 -8.12
CA GLN A 40 3.34 18.60 -9.52
C GLN A 40 2.24 17.70 -10.06
N GLY A 41 1.20 17.45 -9.24
CA GLY A 41 0.06 16.64 -9.64
C GLY A 41 0.28 15.14 -9.54
N PHE A 42 1.44 14.70 -9.04
CA PHE A 42 1.72 13.28 -8.79
C PHE A 42 1.59 12.98 -7.31
N PHE A 43 0.86 11.90 -7.03
CA PHE A 43 0.62 11.42 -5.69
C PHE A 43 1.63 10.33 -5.35
N ASN A 44 2.24 10.45 -4.17
CA ASN A 44 3.15 9.43 -3.63
C ASN A 44 2.73 9.14 -2.20
N MET A 45 2.50 7.87 -1.90
CA MET A 45 2.14 7.47 -0.55
C MET A 45 2.91 6.21 -0.18
N MET A 46 3.39 6.18 1.05
CA MET A 46 4.02 4.99 1.61
C MET A 46 3.35 4.69 2.94
N MET A 47 2.96 3.43 3.13
CA MET A 47 2.34 2.99 4.37
C MET A 47 3.08 1.79 4.92
N ILE A 48 3.18 1.74 6.25
CA ILE A 48 3.67 0.56 6.95
C ILE A 48 2.46 -0.09 7.62
N GLU A 49 2.23 -1.37 7.37
CA GLU A 49 1.07 -2.08 7.90
C GLU A 49 1.46 -3.31 8.69
N ASP A 50 0.54 -3.70 9.56
CA ASP A 50 0.58 -4.96 10.29
C ASP A 50 -0.43 -5.91 9.65
N MET A 51 0.04 -7.04 9.15
CA MET A 51 -0.79 -8.03 8.47
C MET A 51 -1.07 -9.26 9.33
N ASN A 52 -0.89 -9.17 10.63
CA ASN A 52 -1.11 -10.33 11.51
C ASN A 52 -2.57 -10.80 11.54
N LEU A 53 -3.52 -9.90 11.36
CA LEU A 53 -4.94 -10.22 11.50
C LEU A 53 -5.63 -10.62 10.20
N THR A 54 -5.02 -10.33 9.06
CA THR A 54 -5.66 -10.69 7.78
C THR A 54 -5.63 -12.20 7.58
N LYS A 55 -6.71 -12.71 7.00
CA LYS A 55 -6.81 -14.15 6.69
C LYS A 55 -6.32 -14.47 5.28
N LYS A 56 -6.01 -13.46 4.49
CA LYS A 56 -5.55 -13.64 3.12
C LYS A 56 -4.05 -13.82 3.08
N ASP A 57 -3.59 -14.62 2.12
CA ASP A 57 -2.16 -14.78 1.88
C ASP A 57 -1.57 -13.50 1.29
N PHE A 58 -0.29 -13.29 1.55
CA PHE A 58 0.41 -12.10 1.07
C PHE A 58 0.28 -11.94 -0.44
N GLY A 59 0.45 -13.03 -1.21
CA GLY A 59 0.34 -12.97 -2.67
C GLY A 59 -1.04 -12.52 -3.15
N VAL A 60 -2.10 -12.94 -2.45
CA VAL A 60 -3.46 -12.50 -2.79
C VAL A 60 -3.62 -11.00 -2.56
N ILE A 61 -3.08 -10.51 -1.44
CA ILE A 61 -3.11 -9.08 -1.12
C ILE A 61 -2.36 -8.27 -2.19
N VAL A 62 -1.18 -8.74 -2.59
CA VAL A 62 -0.39 -8.07 -3.65
C VAL A 62 -1.20 -7.97 -4.93
N ASP A 63 -1.84 -9.06 -5.36
CA ASP A 63 -2.61 -9.08 -6.59
C ASP A 63 -3.86 -8.20 -6.51
N GLU A 64 -4.56 -8.24 -5.40
CA GLU A 64 -5.76 -7.44 -5.22
C GLU A 64 -5.45 -5.94 -5.18
N LEU A 65 -4.35 -5.57 -4.53
CA LEU A 65 -3.92 -4.17 -4.51
C LEU A 65 -3.48 -3.70 -5.89
N ALA A 66 -2.81 -4.56 -6.65
CA ALA A 66 -2.43 -4.20 -8.02
C ALA A 66 -3.66 -3.95 -8.89
N LYS A 67 -4.70 -4.77 -8.76
CA LYS A 67 -5.95 -4.57 -9.48
C LYS A 67 -6.66 -3.30 -9.06
N LEU A 68 -6.68 -3.02 -7.75
CA LEU A 68 -7.26 -1.79 -7.25
C LEU A 68 -6.53 -0.58 -7.84
N GLY A 69 -5.21 -0.64 -7.92
CA GLY A 69 -4.42 0.41 -8.55
C GLY A 69 -4.80 0.65 -9.99
N GLU A 70 -5.00 -0.42 -10.75
CA GLU A 70 -5.45 -0.30 -12.15
C GLU A 70 -6.81 0.40 -12.24
N GLU A 71 -7.73 0.08 -11.34
CA GLU A 71 -9.06 0.69 -11.33
C GLU A 71 -9.01 2.19 -11.07
N ILE A 72 -8.13 2.65 -10.21
CA ILE A 72 -8.06 4.05 -9.81
C ILE A 72 -6.91 4.81 -10.48
N GLY A 73 -6.17 4.16 -11.36
CA GLY A 73 -5.15 4.83 -12.17
C GLY A 73 -3.83 5.09 -11.44
N VAL A 74 -3.47 4.24 -10.49
CA VAL A 74 -2.19 4.34 -9.78
C VAL A 74 -1.50 2.99 -9.76
N VAL A 75 -0.22 2.98 -9.41
CA VAL A 75 0.55 1.75 -9.22
C VAL A 75 0.70 1.51 -7.73
N ILE A 76 0.21 0.36 -7.28
CA ILE A 76 0.29 -0.03 -5.88
C ILE A 76 1.21 -1.24 -5.77
N LYS A 77 2.26 -1.10 -4.97
CA LYS A 77 3.21 -2.19 -4.69
C LYS A 77 3.17 -2.50 -3.21
N CYS A 78 3.27 -3.78 -2.90
CA CYS A 78 3.27 -4.27 -1.52
C CYS A 78 4.48 -5.17 -1.33
N GLN A 79 5.31 -4.86 -0.35
CA GLN A 79 6.53 -5.61 -0.07
C GLN A 79 6.64 -5.89 1.41
N LYS A 80 7.22 -7.03 1.77
CA LYS A 80 7.54 -7.30 3.18
C LYS A 80 8.63 -6.33 3.64
N GLU A 81 8.50 -5.86 4.87
CA GLU A 81 9.43 -4.87 5.43
C GLU A 81 10.88 -5.32 5.31
N GLU A 82 11.17 -6.57 5.62
CA GLU A 82 12.55 -7.09 5.57
C GLU A 82 13.15 -7.01 4.17
N ILE A 83 12.33 -7.24 3.13
CA ILE A 83 12.80 -7.14 1.74
C ILE A 83 13.01 -5.68 1.37
N PHE A 84 12.11 -4.81 1.77
CA PHE A 84 12.20 -3.38 1.51
C PHE A 84 13.49 -2.81 2.14
N ASP A 85 13.76 -3.18 3.39
CA ASP A 85 14.95 -2.71 4.08
C ASP A 85 16.23 -3.15 3.39
N GLN A 86 16.28 -4.39 2.90
CA GLN A 86 17.45 -4.88 2.17
C GLN A 86 17.68 -4.10 0.87
N MET A 87 16.62 -3.77 0.16
CA MET A 87 16.72 -3.03 -1.09
C MET A 87 17.17 -1.58 -0.90
N HIS A 88 16.90 -1.01 0.26
CA HIS A 88 17.19 0.39 0.57
C HIS A 88 18.34 0.57 1.55
N ARG A 89 19.04 -0.50 1.87
CA ARG A 89 20.18 -0.46 2.77
C ARG A 89 21.40 0.07 2.02
N ILE A 90 22.05 1.03 2.63
CA ILE A 90 23.28 1.61 2.09
C ILE A 90 24.48 1.03 2.83
#